data_2b24cec89d454c5c4274a57d81227d5a
#
_entry.id   2b24cec89d454c5c4274a57d81227d5a
#
_cell.length_a   1.000
_cell.length_b   1.000
_cell.length_c   1.000
_cell.angle_alpha   90.00
_cell.angle_beta   90.00
_cell.angle_gamma   90.00
#
_symmetry.space_group_name_H-M   'P 1'
#
loop_
_entity.id
_entity.type
_entity.pdbx_description
1 polymer ?
#
loop_
_entity_poly.entity_id
_entity_poly.type
_entity_poly.pdbx_seq_one_letter_code
_entity_poly.pdbx_strand_id
1 'polypeptide(L)'
;MSILPLSKDPQPDEAEFNAFFPSKFSLNEYTSPKSDLEGADYPQPYTGTRRILLIGTDERYLKMENGTLFSTGNHPVETLVPMYHLHKAGFEFDIATVSGNPVKFEFWAMPKEDEAITGLHKAYLDAFQKPLKLADIVAALGPDSDYAAVFIPGGHGPLAGLPFSDEVGAVLRWALENDRHIISICHGPAALLACTPKVDGEPFPLAGYSITAFPDAADRMTPEVGYMPGHLTWHFGEKLKALGVTILNTEVDTSTHKDRKLLTGSSPVSYTHLTLPTIA
;
A
#
# COMPACT_ATOMS: atom_id res chain seq x y z
N MET A 1 -27.05 -30.00 10.37
CA MET A 1 -27.44 -28.71 9.80
C MET A 1 -26.53 -28.50 8.57
N SER A 2 -27.11 -28.41 7.38
CA SER A 2 -26.36 -28.06 6.18
C SER A 2 -25.99 -26.57 6.29
N ILE A 3 -24.69 -26.27 6.45
CA ILE A 3 -24.21 -24.88 6.41
C ILE A 3 -24.35 -24.44 4.95
N LEU A 4 -25.23 -23.50 4.67
CA LEU A 4 -25.33 -22.90 3.35
C LEU A 4 -24.00 -22.23 2.99
N PRO A 5 -23.52 -22.35 1.74
CA PRO A 5 -22.30 -21.66 1.33
C PRO A 5 -22.47 -20.15 1.50
N LEU A 6 -21.39 -19.46 1.89
CA LEU A 6 -21.38 -18.01 2.00
C LEU A 6 -21.61 -17.37 0.62
N SER A 7 -22.40 -16.29 0.59
CA SER A 7 -22.64 -15.55 -0.65
C SER A 7 -21.35 -14.92 -1.19
N LYS A 8 -21.17 -14.98 -2.50
CA LYS A 8 -20.15 -14.26 -3.26
C LYS A 8 -20.65 -12.91 -3.78
N ASP A 9 -21.87 -12.51 -3.46
CA ASP A 9 -22.38 -11.19 -3.84
C ASP A 9 -21.70 -10.12 -2.99
N PRO A 10 -21.10 -9.07 -3.59
CA PRO A 10 -20.57 -7.93 -2.86
C PRO A 10 -21.62 -7.28 -1.98
N GLN A 11 -21.22 -6.81 -0.80
CA GLN A 11 -22.14 -6.23 0.19
C GLN A 11 -22.29 -4.74 -0.06
N PRO A 12 -23.53 -4.18 -0.11
CA PRO A 12 -23.71 -2.74 -0.28
C PRO A 12 -22.99 -1.93 0.81
N ASP A 13 -22.34 -0.84 0.40
CA ASP A 13 -21.91 0.23 1.28
C ASP A 13 -23.00 1.29 1.29
N GLU A 14 -23.77 1.35 2.38
CA GLU A 14 -24.92 2.26 2.50
C GLU A 14 -24.51 3.73 2.61
N ALA A 15 -23.21 4.03 2.73
CA ALA A 15 -22.71 5.39 2.82
C ALA A 15 -22.61 6.08 1.45
N GLU A 16 -22.64 5.30 0.34
CA GLU A 16 -22.51 5.85 -1.00
C GLU A 16 -23.35 5.05 -2.02
N PHE A 17 -23.93 5.76 -3.00
CA PHE A 17 -24.73 5.14 -4.04
C PHE A 17 -23.87 4.21 -4.90
N ASN A 18 -24.39 3.01 -5.17
CA ASN A 18 -23.75 2.00 -6.03
C ASN A 18 -22.34 1.58 -5.57
N ALA A 19 -22.07 1.68 -4.26
CA ALA A 19 -20.81 1.29 -3.64
C ALA A 19 -20.96 -0.05 -2.90
N PHE A 20 -19.86 -0.82 -2.87
CA PHE A 20 -19.88 -2.17 -2.31
C PHE A 20 -18.58 -2.50 -1.57
N PHE A 21 -18.72 -3.26 -0.49
CA PHE A 21 -17.66 -4.00 0.18
C PHE A 21 -17.51 -5.41 -0.41
N PRO A 22 -16.43 -6.14 -0.08
CA PRO A 22 -16.31 -7.54 -0.43
C PRO A 22 -17.46 -8.38 0.09
N SER A 23 -17.75 -9.48 -0.60
CA SER A 23 -18.73 -10.47 -0.19
C SER A 23 -18.37 -11.15 1.12
N LYS A 24 -19.34 -11.79 1.77
CA LYS A 24 -19.10 -12.61 2.98
C LYS A 24 -18.12 -13.76 2.71
N PHE A 25 -18.22 -14.38 1.52
CA PHE A 25 -17.27 -15.40 1.09
C PHE A 25 -15.85 -14.84 1.05
N SER A 26 -15.62 -13.74 0.36
CA SER A 26 -14.28 -13.15 0.23
C SER A 26 -13.70 -12.69 1.56
N LEU A 27 -14.53 -12.12 2.44
CA LEU A 27 -14.06 -11.74 3.77
C LEU A 27 -13.61 -12.96 4.59
N ASN A 28 -14.31 -14.09 4.46
CA ASN A 28 -13.94 -15.33 5.17
C ASN A 28 -12.64 -15.94 4.61
N GLU A 29 -12.45 -15.90 3.30
CA GLU A 29 -11.31 -16.56 2.64
C GLU A 29 -10.02 -15.71 2.67
N TYR A 30 -10.14 -14.38 2.59
CA TYR A 30 -9.01 -13.49 2.31
C TYR A 30 -8.71 -12.50 3.43
N THR A 31 -9.38 -12.60 4.59
CA THR A 31 -9.02 -11.82 5.78
C THR A 31 -8.77 -12.73 6.97
N SER A 32 -7.91 -12.28 7.88
CA SER A 32 -7.62 -13.00 9.12
C SER A 32 -7.87 -12.10 10.33
N PRO A 33 -8.43 -12.62 11.42
CA PRO A 33 -8.57 -11.87 12.67
C PRO A 33 -7.23 -11.58 13.35
N LYS A 34 -6.16 -12.26 12.95
CA LYS A 34 -4.80 -12.11 13.48
C LYS A 34 -3.79 -11.97 12.35
N SER A 35 -2.69 -11.27 12.65
CA SER A 35 -1.50 -11.17 11.78
C SER A 35 -0.39 -12.06 12.29
N ASP A 36 0.62 -12.27 11.45
CA ASP A 36 1.89 -12.84 11.84
C ASP A 36 2.88 -11.71 12.14
N LEU A 37 3.45 -11.71 13.35
CA LEU A 37 4.44 -10.75 13.83
C LEU A 37 5.79 -11.41 14.09
N GLU A 38 6.04 -12.59 13.51
CA GLU A 38 7.30 -13.29 13.66
C GLU A 38 8.48 -12.40 13.22
N GLY A 39 9.60 -12.49 13.96
CA GLY A 39 10.80 -11.70 13.66
C GLY A 39 10.74 -10.22 14.09
N ALA A 40 9.71 -9.77 14.82
CA ALA A 40 9.64 -8.41 15.35
C ALA A 40 10.53 -8.16 16.58
N ASP A 41 11.63 -8.88 16.71
CA ASP A 41 12.65 -8.69 17.74
C ASP A 41 13.88 -7.99 17.14
N TYR A 42 14.16 -6.79 17.60
CA TYR A 42 15.24 -5.94 17.11
C TYR A 42 16.17 -5.59 18.28
N PRO A 43 17.21 -6.41 18.58
CA PRO A 43 18.08 -6.23 19.75
C PRO A 43 18.93 -4.95 19.68
N GLN A 44 19.09 -4.37 18.51
CA GLN A 44 19.80 -3.11 18.28
C GLN A 44 18.92 -2.16 17.45
N PRO A 45 17.90 -1.52 18.06
CA PRO A 45 17.03 -0.62 17.33
C PRO A 45 17.79 0.63 16.88
N TYR A 46 17.32 1.22 15.80
CA TYR A 46 17.82 2.52 15.32
C TYR A 46 17.61 3.60 16.39
N THR A 47 18.65 4.37 16.66
CA THR A 47 18.63 5.46 17.67
C THR A 47 18.84 6.85 17.07
N GLY A 48 18.87 6.95 15.74
CA GLY A 48 18.99 8.24 15.04
C GLY A 48 17.67 9.00 14.96
N THR A 49 17.71 10.14 14.28
CA THR A 49 16.56 11.06 14.17
C THR A 49 15.69 10.85 12.93
N ARG A 50 16.17 10.07 11.95
CA ARG A 50 15.44 9.88 10.69
C ARG A 50 14.14 9.12 10.89
N ARG A 51 13.11 9.60 10.21
CA ARG A 51 11.74 9.07 10.23
C ARG A 51 11.43 8.32 8.94
N ILE A 52 10.28 7.70 8.90
CA ILE A 52 9.73 7.11 7.68
C ILE A 52 8.52 7.94 7.27
N LEU A 53 8.50 8.40 6.02
CA LEU A 53 7.33 9.03 5.43
C LEU A 53 6.38 7.96 4.90
N LEU A 54 5.25 7.77 5.58
CA LEU A 54 4.17 6.91 5.11
C LEU A 54 3.22 7.73 4.25
N ILE A 55 3.02 7.35 3.01
CA ILE A 55 2.02 7.95 2.12
C ILE A 55 0.83 7.01 2.03
N GLY A 56 -0.27 7.39 2.70
CA GLY A 56 -1.54 6.69 2.65
C GLY A 56 -2.47 7.27 1.58
N THR A 57 -3.47 6.48 1.17
CA THR A 57 -4.57 7.01 0.36
C THR A 57 -5.63 7.65 1.22
N ASP A 58 -6.19 8.76 0.76
CA ASP A 58 -7.40 9.42 1.27
C ASP A 58 -8.63 9.17 0.39
N GLU A 59 -8.47 8.34 -0.64
CA GLU A 59 -9.56 7.89 -1.50
C GLU A 59 -10.27 6.67 -0.93
N ARG A 60 -11.63 6.75 -0.90
CA ARG A 60 -12.49 5.68 -0.39
C ARG A 60 -13.01 4.78 -1.49
N TYR A 61 -13.28 5.33 -2.67
CA TYR A 61 -14.01 4.65 -3.71
C TYR A 61 -13.18 4.49 -4.97
N LEU A 62 -13.02 3.23 -5.40
CA LEU A 62 -12.39 2.89 -6.66
C LEU A 62 -13.48 2.52 -7.68
N LYS A 63 -13.53 3.25 -8.79
CA LYS A 63 -14.53 3.03 -9.83
C LYS A 63 -14.20 1.79 -10.67
N MET A 64 -15.19 0.91 -10.83
CA MET A 64 -15.11 -0.30 -11.64
C MET A 64 -15.59 -0.06 -13.07
N GLU A 65 -15.25 -0.96 -14.00
CA GLU A 65 -15.66 -0.90 -15.41
C GLU A 65 -17.19 -0.87 -15.59
N ASN A 66 -17.91 -1.60 -14.75
CA ASN A 66 -19.38 -1.67 -14.77
C ASN A 66 -20.06 -0.44 -14.13
N GLY A 67 -19.28 0.55 -13.68
CA GLY A 67 -19.78 1.77 -13.07
C GLY A 67 -20.09 1.64 -11.56
N THR A 68 -19.91 0.48 -10.94
CA THR A 68 -19.98 0.35 -9.48
C THR A 68 -18.76 0.98 -8.83
N LEU A 69 -18.84 1.20 -7.50
CA LEU A 69 -17.76 1.71 -6.68
C LEU A 69 -17.31 0.62 -5.69
N PHE A 70 -16.03 0.33 -5.66
CA PHE A 70 -15.46 -0.52 -4.63
C PHE A 70 -15.09 0.31 -3.41
N SER A 71 -15.69 0.03 -2.26
CA SER A 71 -15.37 0.67 -1.00
C SER A 71 -14.07 0.10 -0.44
N THR A 72 -12.98 0.84 -0.57
CA THR A 72 -11.60 0.42 -0.35
C THR A 72 -10.81 1.43 0.50
N GLY A 73 -9.52 1.34 0.51
CA GLY A 73 -8.56 2.16 1.23
C GLY A 73 -7.19 1.50 1.25
N ASN A 74 -6.34 1.85 2.21
CA ASN A 74 -5.15 1.08 2.51
C ASN A 74 -5.53 -0.22 3.25
N HIS A 75 -4.88 -1.33 2.89
CA HIS A 75 -5.09 -2.58 3.62
C HIS A 75 -4.44 -2.49 5.01
N PRO A 76 -5.19 -2.72 6.11
CA PRO A 76 -4.69 -2.48 7.45
C PRO A 76 -3.50 -3.37 7.82
N VAL A 77 -3.48 -4.64 7.41
CA VAL A 77 -2.35 -5.53 7.67
C VAL A 77 -1.10 -5.06 6.93
N GLU A 78 -1.23 -4.68 5.65
CA GLU A 78 -0.11 -4.21 4.83
C GLU A 78 0.42 -2.83 5.25
N THR A 79 -0.37 -2.09 6.00
CA THR A 79 0.06 -0.81 6.59
C THR A 79 0.68 -1.04 7.96
N LEU A 80 -0.08 -1.69 8.86
CA LEU A 80 0.24 -1.70 10.28
C LEU A 80 1.28 -2.75 10.66
N VAL A 81 1.38 -3.89 9.94
CA VAL A 81 2.42 -4.88 10.27
C VAL A 81 3.81 -4.39 9.88
N PRO A 82 4.06 -3.86 8.66
CA PRO A 82 5.33 -3.19 8.38
C PRO A 82 5.62 -2.03 9.32
N MET A 83 4.62 -1.20 9.66
CA MET A 83 4.79 -0.15 10.66
C MET A 83 5.21 -0.69 12.02
N TYR A 84 4.62 -1.81 12.47
CA TYR A 84 4.96 -2.45 13.74
C TYR A 84 6.43 -2.88 13.76
N HIS A 85 6.88 -3.58 12.73
CA HIS A 85 8.27 -4.00 12.58
C HIS A 85 9.23 -2.81 12.57
N LEU A 86 8.94 -1.79 11.74
CA LEU A 86 9.78 -0.60 11.63
C LEU A 86 9.79 0.23 12.93
N HIS A 87 8.65 0.31 13.62
CA HIS A 87 8.58 0.95 14.93
C HIS A 87 9.40 0.18 15.99
N LYS A 88 9.32 -1.15 16.01
CA LYS A 88 10.18 -2.00 16.86
C LYS A 88 11.66 -1.87 16.52
N ALA A 89 11.96 -1.65 15.24
CA ALA A 89 13.31 -1.35 14.77
C ALA A 89 13.79 0.09 15.11
N GLY A 90 12.96 0.91 15.78
CA GLY A 90 13.33 2.22 16.28
C GLY A 90 12.98 3.39 15.38
N PHE A 91 12.17 3.18 14.33
CA PHE A 91 11.73 4.29 13.46
C PHE A 91 10.37 4.84 13.89
N GLU A 92 10.24 6.15 13.80
CA GLU A 92 8.99 6.87 13.91
C GLU A 92 8.45 7.25 12.52
N PHE A 93 7.16 7.57 12.44
CA PHE A 93 6.49 7.86 11.17
C PHE A 93 5.95 9.28 11.12
N ASP A 94 6.10 9.90 9.95
CA ASP A 94 5.24 10.97 9.49
C ASP A 94 4.23 10.36 8.52
N ILE A 95 2.96 10.62 8.74
CA ILE A 95 1.86 10.09 7.92
C ILE A 95 1.33 11.23 7.07
N ALA A 96 1.28 11.03 5.77
CA ALA A 96 0.79 11.99 4.80
C ALA A 96 -0.23 11.37 3.85
N THR A 97 -1.11 12.21 3.32
CA THR A 97 -1.98 11.89 2.18
C THR A 97 -1.87 13.01 1.15
N VAL A 98 -2.31 12.76 -0.07
CA VAL A 98 -2.21 13.77 -1.15
C VAL A 98 -2.92 15.06 -0.76
N SER A 99 -4.13 14.98 -0.23
CA SER A 99 -4.94 16.16 0.11
C SER A 99 -4.80 16.63 1.58
N GLY A 100 -4.21 15.82 2.47
CA GLY A 100 -4.24 16.03 3.91
C GLY A 100 -5.54 15.56 4.59
N ASN A 101 -6.42 14.91 3.85
CA ASN A 101 -7.62 14.27 4.40
C ASN A 101 -7.27 12.96 5.11
N PRO A 102 -8.13 12.48 6.04
CA PRO A 102 -7.89 11.26 6.79
C PRO A 102 -7.59 10.05 5.91
N VAL A 103 -6.56 9.28 6.31
CA VAL A 103 -6.23 8.00 5.66
C VAL A 103 -7.44 7.08 5.65
N LYS A 104 -7.74 6.49 4.51
CA LYS A 104 -8.79 5.48 4.36
C LYS A 104 -8.22 4.09 4.54
N PHE A 105 -8.92 3.28 5.34
CA PHE A 105 -8.57 1.88 5.56
C PHE A 105 -9.68 0.96 5.10
N GLU A 106 -9.31 -0.21 4.64
CA GLU A 106 -10.17 -1.37 4.46
C GLU A 106 -10.46 -1.99 5.83
N PHE A 107 -11.25 -1.30 6.68
CA PHE A 107 -11.51 -1.73 8.07
C PHE A 107 -12.14 -3.12 8.18
N TRP A 108 -12.74 -3.61 7.12
CA TRP A 108 -13.25 -4.97 7.03
C TRP A 108 -12.13 -6.04 7.06
N ALA A 109 -10.89 -5.67 6.72
CA ALA A 109 -9.69 -6.51 6.79
C ALA A 109 -8.84 -6.27 8.06
N MET A 110 -9.31 -5.46 9.03
CA MET A 110 -8.59 -5.20 10.27
C MET A 110 -8.43 -6.49 11.10
N PRO A 111 -7.21 -6.87 11.51
CA PRO A 111 -6.98 -8.05 12.36
C PRO A 111 -7.38 -7.74 13.81
N LYS A 112 -8.68 -7.83 14.09
CA LYS A 112 -9.31 -7.32 15.33
C LYS A 112 -8.89 -8.06 16.60
N GLU A 113 -8.39 -9.29 16.47
CA GLU A 113 -7.90 -10.09 17.61
C GLU A 113 -6.39 -9.92 17.86
N ASP A 114 -5.72 -9.08 17.07
CA ASP A 114 -4.31 -8.75 17.22
C ASP A 114 -4.16 -7.45 18.02
N GLU A 115 -3.90 -7.58 19.33
CA GLU A 115 -3.77 -6.44 20.24
C GLU A 115 -2.56 -5.54 19.89
N ALA A 116 -1.48 -6.11 19.35
CA ALA A 116 -0.31 -5.33 18.98
C ALA A 116 -0.62 -4.41 17.80
N ILE A 117 -1.33 -4.91 16.79
CA ILE A 117 -1.69 -4.17 15.59
C ILE A 117 -2.79 -3.15 15.88
N THR A 118 -3.84 -3.55 16.60
CA THR A 118 -4.92 -2.62 16.98
C THR A 118 -4.42 -1.55 17.96
N GLY A 119 -3.48 -1.90 18.84
CA GLY A 119 -2.78 -0.96 19.72
C GLY A 119 -1.93 0.05 18.95
N LEU A 120 -1.17 -0.40 17.95
CA LEU A 120 -0.39 0.49 17.08
C LEU A 120 -1.31 1.44 16.29
N HIS A 121 -2.38 0.91 15.68
CA HIS A 121 -3.37 1.75 15.00
C HIS A 121 -3.92 2.85 15.92
N LYS A 122 -4.25 2.49 17.17
CA LYS A 122 -4.72 3.45 18.17
C LYS A 122 -3.65 4.49 18.54
N ALA A 123 -2.38 4.08 18.64
CA ALA A 123 -1.27 5.00 18.95
C ALA A 123 -1.07 6.06 17.86
N TYR A 124 -1.28 5.69 16.59
CA TYR A 124 -1.16 6.60 15.44
C TYR A 124 -2.51 7.17 14.95
N LEU A 125 -3.60 6.99 15.71
CA LEU A 125 -4.95 7.36 15.27
C LEU A 125 -5.05 8.84 14.89
N ASP A 126 -4.49 9.75 15.70
CA ASP A 126 -4.51 11.20 15.43
C ASP A 126 -3.76 11.52 14.11
N ALA A 127 -2.63 10.88 13.86
CA ALA A 127 -1.87 11.07 12.63
C ALA A 127 -2.60 10.49 11.41
N PHE A 128 -3.33 9.39 11.54
CA PHE A 128 -4.19 8.87 10.47
C PHE A 128 -5.41 9.73 10.20
N GLN A 129 -5.96 10.37 11.24
CA GLN A 129 -7.12 11.26 11.12
C GLN A 129 -6.76 12.68 10.65
N LYS A 130 -5.55 13.14 10.94
CA LYS A 130 -5.02 14.46 10.61
C LYS A 130 -3.63 14.33 9.99
N PRO A 131 -3.52 13.62 8.83
CA PRO A 131 -2.24 13.44 8.20
C PRO A 131 -1.70 14.76 7.65
N LEU A 132 -0.41 14.78 7.40
CA LEU A 132 0.25 15.87 6.70
C LEU A 132 -0.24 15.94 5.26
N LYS A 133 -0.34 17.14 4.71
CA LYS A 133 -0.62 17.33 3.30
C LYS A 133 0.67 17.13 2.50
N LEU A 134 0.63 16.27 1.47
CA LEU A 134 1.84 15.89 0.74
C LEU A 134 2.51 17.08 0.02
N ALA A 135 1.72 18.07 -0.42
CA ALA A 135 2.26 19.29 -1.02
C ALA A 135 3.16 20.08 -0.05
N ASP A 136 2.82 20.11 1.25
CA ASP A 136 3.62 20.80 2.26
C ASP A 136 4.94 20.05 2.53
N ILE A 137 4.89 18.70 2.51
CA ILE A 137 6.08 17.86 2.56
C ILE A 137 6.98 18.15 1.37
N VAL A 138 6.45 18.13 0.14
CA VAL A 138 7.21 18.38 -1.10
C VAL A 138 7.90 19.74 -1.04
N ALA A 139 7.20 20.79 -0.55
CA ALA A 139 7.76 22.13 -0.43
C ALA A 139 8.94 22.21 0.57
N ALA A 140 8.98 21.29 1.54
CA ALA A 140 10.02 21.23 2.58
C ALA A 140 11.14 20.22 2.26
N LEU A 141 10.98 19.35 1.25
CA LEU A 141 11.98 18.34 0.91
C LEU A 141 13.27 18.97 0.37
N GLY A 142 14.39 18.49 0.90
CA GLY A 142 15.72 18.81 0.44
C GLY A 142 16.69 17.63 0.62
N PRO A 143 17.96 17.77 0.21
CA PRO A 143 18.95 16.69 0.35
C PRO A 143 19.14 16.24 1.82
N ASP A 144 19.00 17.17 2.77
CA ASP A 144 19.21 16.94 4.20
C ASP A 144 17.92 16.58 4.96
N SER A 145 16.81 16.35 4.25
CA SER A 145 15.54 15.96 4.89
C SER A 145 15.67 14.65 5.68
N ASP A 146 15.08 14.63 6.88
CA ASP A 146 15.24 13.56 7.87
C ASP A 146 14.37 12.32 7.60
N TYR A 147 14.21 11.94 6.32
CA TYR A 147 13.55 10.67 5.98
C TYR A 147 14.57 9.60 5.58
N ALA A 148 14.50 8.44 6.24
CA ALA A 148 15.25 7.24 5.88
C ALA A 148 14.60 6.50 4.70
N ALA A 149 13.27 6.51 4.67
CA ALA A 149 12.47 5.82 3.68
C ALA A 149 11.13 6.52 3.42
N VAL A 150 10.58 6.24 2.24
CA VAL A 150 9.18 6.46 1.88
C VAL A 150 8.49 5.11 1.89
N PHE A 151 7.38 4.98 2.61
CA PHE A 151 6.58 3.76 2.67
C PHE A 151 5.20 3.99 2.06
N ILE A 152 4.86 3.19 1.06
CA ILE A 152 3.55 3.20 0.38
C ILE A 152 2.90 1.84 0.59
N PRO A 153 1.95 1.72 1.52
CA PRO A 153 1.24 0.47 1.77
C PRO A 153 0.28 0.12 0.63
N GLY A 154 -0.16 -1.12 0.61
CA GLY A 154 -1.11 -1.61 -0.37
C GLY A 154 -2.58 -1.46 0.05
N GLY A 155 -3.41 -2.36 -0.45
CA GLY A 155 -4.84 -2.23 -0.59
C GLY A 155 -5.19 -1.65 -1.96
N HIS A 156 -6.45 -1.73 -2.38
CA HIS A 156 -6.84 -1.20 -3.69
C HIS A 156 -7.00 0.33 -3.72
N GLY A 157 -7.14 0.98 -2.56
CA GLY A 157 -7.28 2.44 -2.46
C GLY A 157 -6.13 3.24 -3.10
N PRO A 158 -4.85 2.85 -2.96
CA PRO A 158 -3.74 3.47 -3.68
C PRO A 158 -3.95 3.61 -5.19
N LEU A 159 -4.69 2.70 -5.83
CA LEU A 159 -4.98 2.77 -7.27
C LEU A 159 -5.82 3.99 -7.67
N ALA A 160 -6.58 4.56 -6.74
CA ALA A 160 -7.52 5.65 -7.04
C ALA A 160 -6.82 7.01 -7.28
N GLY A 161 -5.74 7.32 -6.58
CA GLY A 161 -5.16 8.65 -6.60
C GLY A 161 -3.64 8.70 -6.70
N LEU A 162 -2.92 7.85 -5.97
CA LEU A 162 -1.47 7.96 -5.85
C LEU A 162 -0.70 7.91 -7.18
N PRO A 163 -1.06 7.05 -8.17
CA PRO A 163 -0.36 6.96 -9.45
C PRO A 163 -0.43 8.23 -10.31
N PHE A 164 -1.37 9.11 -9.99
CA PHE A 164 -1.69 10.31 -10.77
C PHE A 164 -1.30 11.60 -10.06
N SER A 165 -0.72 11.51 -8.84
CA SER A 165 -0.33 12.68 -8.05
C SER A 165 1.08 13.14 -8.38
N ASP A 166 1.20 14.43 -8.70
CA ASP A 166 2.47 15.09 -8.92
C ASP A 166 3.34 15.11 -7.66
N GLU A 167 2.71 15.26 -6.50
CA GLU A 167 3.38 15.28 -5.21
C GLU A 167 3.96 13.91 -4.87
N VAL A 168 3.22 12.82 -5.13
CA VAL A 168 3.75 11.45 -4.98
C VAL A 168 4.95 11.25 -5.89
N GLY A 169 4.85 11.65 -7.15
CA GLY A 169 5.96 11.60 -8.09
C GLY A 169 7.17 12.43 -7.64
N ALA A 170 6.96 13.61 -7.07
CA ALA A 170 8.03 14.46 -6.54
C ALA A 170 8.74 13.79 -5.35
N VAL A 171 8.00 13.23 -4.39
CA VAL A 171 8.58 12.52 -3.24
C VAL A 171 9.37 11.29 -3.68
N LEU A 172 8.85 10.50 -4.61
CA LEU A 172 9.53 9.30 -5.10
C LEU A 172 10.80 9.64 -5.86
N ARG A 173 10.78 10.66 -6.73
CA ARG A 173 11.99 11.15 -7.40
C ARG A 173 13.03 11.67 -6.40
N TRP A 174 12.59 12.46 -5.40
CA TRP A 174 13.46 12.89 -4.31
C TRP A 174 14.12 11.72 -3.61
N ALA A 175 13.36 10.65 -3.30
CA ALA A 175 13.91 9.47 -2.64
C ALA A 175 14.98 8.77 -3.48
N LEU A 176 14.75 8.63 -4.79
CA LEU A 176 15.71 8.04 -5.73
C LEU A 176 16.99 8.89 -5.84
N GLU A 177 16.86 10.21 -5.95
CA GLU A 177 17.96 11.15 -6.11
C GLU A 177 18.82 11.27 -4.84
N ASN A 178 18.22 11.08 -3.66
CA ASN A 178 18.90 11.24 -2.38
C ASN A 178 19.25 9.90 -1.71
N ASP A 179 19.25 8.79 -2.46
CA ASP A 179 19.59 7.44 -1.99
C ASP A 179 18.74 7.00 -0.77
N ARG A 180 17.46 7.37 -0.76
CA ARG A 180 16.49 6.96 0.26
C ARG A 180 15.77 5.70 -0.17
N HIS A 181 15.37 4.89 0.82
CA HIS A 181 14.59 3.69 0.51
C HIS A 181 13.17 4.04 0.09
N ILE A 182 12.64 3.25 -0.83
CA ILE A 182 11.22 3.20 -1.16
C ILE A 182 10.74 1.81 -0.79
N ILE A 183 9.73 1.72 0.06
CA ILE A 183 9.11 0.47 0.51
C ILE A 183 7.68 0.45 -0.01
N SER A 184 7.28 -0.63 -0.64
CA SER A 184 5.91 -0.76 -1.12
C SER A 184 5.46 -2.21 -1.19
N ILE A 185 4.17 -2.47 -1.06
CA ILE A 185 3.62 -3.82 -0.99
C ILE A 185 2.31 -3.91 -1.76
N CYS A 186 2.04 -5.08 -2.34
CA CYS A 186 0.77 -5.44 -2.97
C CYS A 186 0.42 -4.48 -4.14
N HIS A 187 -0.59 -3.61 -3.98
CA HIS A 187 -0.96 -2.58 -4.96
C HIS A 187 -0.23 -1.24 -4.75
N GLY A 188 0.48 -1.06 -3.65
CA GLY A 188 1.27 0.15 -3.39
C GLY A 188 2.24 0.51 -4.51
N PRO A 189 2.92 -0.46 -5.19
CA PRO A 189 3.80 -0.17 -6.32
C PRO A 189 3.13 0.54 -7.50
N ALA A 190 1.79 0.58 -7.58
CA ALA A 190 1.10 1.41 -8.56
C ALA A 190 1.50 2.90 -8.45
N ALA A 191 1.81 3.37 -7.23
CA ALA A 191 2.26 4.75 -6.99
C ALA A 191 3.56 5.11 -7.75
N LEU A 192 4.38 4.12 -8.13
CA LEU A 192 5.58 4.34 -8.94
C LEU A 192 5.25 4.98 -10.30
N LEU A 193 4.04 4.78 -10.82
CA LEU A 193 3.55 5.42 -12.04
C LEU A 193 3.50 6.96 -11.94
N ALA A 194 3.42 7.52 -10.74
CA ALA A 194 3.51 8.97 -10.52
C ALA A 194 4.86 9.57 -10.95
N CYS A 195 5.89 8.73 -11.12
CA CYS A 195 7.19 9.12 -11.66
C CYS A 195 7.23 9.16 -13.20
N THR A 196 6.11 8.84 -13.89
CA THR A 196 6.07 8.89 -15.36
C THR A 196 6.46 10.28 -15.85
N PRO A 197 7.46 10.39 -16.77
CA PRO A 197 7.88 11.67 -17.28
C PRO A 197 6.72 12.41 -17.97
N LYS A 198 6.69 13.73 -17.79
CA LYS A 198 5.72 14.61 -18.44
C LYS A 198 6.25 15.21 -19.75
N VAL A 199 7.54 15.06 -19.97
CA VAL A 199 8.25 15.54 -21.16
C VAL A 199 8.58 14.36 -22.04
N ASP A 200 8.24 14.43 -23.32
CA ASP A 200 8.54 13.40 -24.29
C ASP A 200 10.08 13.19 -24.40
N GLY A 201 10.48 11.91 -24.35
CA GLY A 201 11.87 11.53 -24.47
C GLY A 201 12.65 11.47 -23.14
N GLU A 202 12.09 11.92 -22.03
CA GLU A 202 12.69 11.66 -20.72
C GLU A 202 12.49 10.19 -20.32
N PRO A 203 13.53 9.52 -19.82
CA PRO A 203 13.39 8.13 -19.38
C PRO A 203 12.58 8.03 -18.09
N PHE A 204 11.79 6.97 -17.97
CA PHE A 204 11.15 6.65 -16.70
C PHE A 204 12.23 6.29 -15.67
N PRO A 205 12.27 6.94 -14.49
CA PRO A 205 13.41 6.79 -13.56
C PRO A 205 13.55 5.39 -12.97
N LEU A 206 12.47 4.59 -13.02
CA LEU A 206 12.46 3.21 -12.55
C LEU A 206 12.53 2.18 -13.71
N ALA A 207 12.81 2.62 -14.94
CA ALA A 207 13.08 1.69 -16.05
C ALA A 207 14.28 0.80 -15.73
N GLY A 208 14.15 -0.51 -15.96
CA GLY A 208 15.16 -1.51 -15.61
C GLY A 208 15.22 -1.88 -14.13
N TYR A 209 14.25 -1.44 -13.31
CA TYR A 209 14.06 -1.99 -11.98
C TYR A 209 13.24 -3.27 -12.03
N SER A 210 13.48 -4.13 -11.05
CA SER A 210 12.70 -5.34 -10.82
C SER A 210 11.92 -5.23 -9.51
N ILE A 211 10.67 -5.69 -9.50
CA ILE A 211 9.78 -5.63 -8.33
C ILE A 211 9.00 -6.92 -8.18
N THR A 212 8.48 -7.16 -6.97
CA THR A 212 7.33 -8.01 -6.73
C THR A 212 6.12 -7.13 -6.41
N ALA A 213 4.92 -7.54 -6.82
CA ALA A 213 3.70 -6.77 -6.63
C ALA A 213 2.47 -7.68 -6.72
N PHE A 214 1.29 -7.17 -6.35
CA PHE A 214 0.06 -7.94 -6.54
C PHE A 214 -0.17 -8.19 -8.04
N PRO A 215 -0.39 -9.46 -8.46
CA PRO A 215 -0.47 -9.78 -9.88
C PRO A 215 -1.77 -9.27 -10.53
N ASP A 216 -1.66 -8.62 -11.69
CA ASP A 216 -2.83 -8.20 -12.49
C ASP A 216 -3.78 -9.37 -12.84
N ALA A 217 -3.23 -10.59 -12.98
CA ALA A 217 -4.02 -11.79 -13.26
C ALA A 217 -4.94 -12.15 -12.07
N ALA A 218 -4.48 -11.95 -10.84
CA ALA A 218 -5.29 -12.17 -9.65
C ALA A 218 -6.40 -11.11 -9.53
N ASP A 219 -6.09 -9.84 -9.83
CA ASP A 219 -7.10 -8.77 -9.85
C ASP A 219 -8.25 -9.07 -10.82
N ARG A 220 -7.95 -9.63 -11.98
CA ARG A 220 -8.98 -10.02 -12.95
C ARG A 220 -9.94 -11.09 -12.42
N MET A 221 -9.52 -11.88 -11.45
CA MET A 221 -10.34 -12.93 -10.85
C MET A 221 -11.15 -12.48 -9.63
N THR A 222 -10.86 -11.29 -9.10
CA THR A 222 -11.49 -10.81 -7.85
C THR A 222 -13.02 -10.65 -7.94
N PRO A 223 -13.64 -10.26 -9.09
CA PRO A 223 -15.10 -10.24 -9.19
C PRO A 223 -15.74 -11.63 -9.11
N GLU A 224 -15.08 -12.66 -9.61
CA GLU A 224 -15.58 -14.05 -9.64
C GLU A 224 -15.73 -14.65 -8.24
N VAL A 225 -14.96 -14.13 -7.29
CA VAL A 225 -15.04 -14.52 -5.89
C VAL A 225 -15.82 -13.50 -5.03
N GLY A 226 -16.28 -12.41 -5.66
CA GLY A 226 -17.03 -11.34 -5.00
C GLY A 226 -16.16 -10.48 -4.09
N TYR A 227 -14.86 -10.39 -4.35
CA TYR A 227 -13.97 -9.48 -3.63
C TYR A 227 -14.19 -8.04 -4.09
N MET A 228 -14.22 -7.80 -5.39
CA MET A 228 -14.61 -6.52 -5.96
C MET A 228 -15.99 -6.61 -6.66
N PRO A 229 -16.76 -5.50 -6.74
CA PRO A 229 -18.08 -5.48 -7.36
C PRO A 229 -18.03 -5.45 -8.91
N GLY A 230 -16.84 -5.41 -9.49
CA GLY A 230 -16.59 -5.37 -10.92
C GLY A 230 -15.11 -5.41 -11.23
N HIS A 231 -14.75 -5.40 -12.51
CA HIS A 231 -13.36 -5.38 -12.95
C HIS A 231 -12.74 -3.99 -12.80
N LEU A 232 -11.41 -3.95 -12.58
CA LEU A 232 -10.63 -2.72 -12.63
C LEU A 232 -10.65 -2.12 -14.04
N THR A 233 -10.69 -0.81 -14.13
CA THR A 233 -10.62 -0.08 -15.41
C THR A 233 -9.22 -0.09 -16.03
N TRP A 234 -8.20 -0.45 -15.28
CA TRP A 234 -6.80 -0.55 -15.72
C TRP A 234 -6.00 -1.41 -14.75
N HIS A 235 -4.85 -1.91 -15.21
CA HIS A 235 -3.94 -2.75 -14.42
C HIS A 235 -2.57 -2.08 -14.31
N PHE A 236 -2.08 -1.92 -13.08
CA PHE A 236 -0.84 -1.18 -12.82
C PHE A 236 0.41 -1.96 -13.25
N GLY A 237 0.38 -3.28 -13.14
CA GLY A 237 1.49 -4.14 -13.56
C GLY A 237 1.76 -4.03 -15.06
N GLU A 238 0.71 -4.03 -15.90
CA GLU A 238 0.85 -3.81 -17.35
C GLU A 238 1.48 -2.45 -17.65
N LYS A 239 1.04 -1.39 -16.95
CA LYS A 239 1.58 -0.04 -17.14
C LYS A 239 3.05 0.08 -16.72
N LEU A 240 3.42 -0.50 -15.59
CA LEU A 240 4.82 -0.51 -15.13
C LEU A 240 5.72 -1.31 -16.09
N LYS A 241 5.25 -2.47 -16.57
CA LYS A 241 5.97 -3.26 -17.60
C LYS A 241 6.17 -2.46 -18.89
N ALA A 242 5.17 -1.72 -19.34
CA ALA A 242 5.27 -0.87 -20.53
C ALA A 242 6.30 0.27 -20.35
N LEU A 243 6.60 0.68 -19.13
CA LEU A 243 7.61 1.66 -18.78
C LEU A 243 9.00 1.03 -18.47
N GLY A 244 9.15 -0.28 -18.70
CA GLY A 244 10.43 -0.98 -18.57
C GLY A 244 10.73 -1.54 -17.18
N VAL A 245 9.72 -1.64 -16.28
CA VAL A 245 9.85 -2.34 -15.00
C VAL A 245 9.62 -3.84 -15.20
N THR A 246 10.42 -4.67 -14.56
CA THR A 246 10.23 -6.13 -14.53
C THR A 246 9.44 -6.53 -13.28
N ILE A 247 8.29 -7.21 -13.45
CA ILE A 247 7.55 -7.81 -12.34
C ILE A 247 7.94 -9.29 -12.26
N LEU A 248 8.49 -9.70 -11.12
CA LEU A 248 9.13 -11.01 -10.95
C LEU A 248 8.13 -12.14 -10.69
N ASN A 249 7.05 -11.84 -9.95
CA ASN A 249 6.03 -12.82 -9.62
C ASN A 249 4.84 -12.76 -10.60
N THR A 250 4.21 -13.88 -10.83
CA THR A 250 3.01 -14.02 -11.70
C THR A 250 1.78 -14.46 -10.90
N GLU A 251 1.99 -14.94 -9.68
CA GLU A 251 0.96 -15.44 -8.77
C GLU A 251 1.05 -14.70 -7.44
N VAL A 252 -0.03 -14.76 -6.65
CA VAL A 252 -0.03 -14.25 -5.28
C VAL A 252 0.83 -15.18 -4.42
N ASP A 253 1.89 -14.64 -3.85
CA ASP A 253 2.85 -15.37 -3.04
C ASP A 253 3.37 -14.53 -1.86
N THR A 254 4.36 -15.01 -1.14
CA THR A 254 5.02 -14.32 -0.03
C THR A 254 6.31 -13.63 -0.45
N SER A 255 6.58 -13.52 -1.76
CA SER A 255 7.85 -13.01 -2.25
C SER A 255 8.05 -11.53 -1.92
N THR A 256 9.28 -11.20 -1.59
CA THR A 256 9.78 -9.84 -1.48
C THR A 256 10.99 -9.68 -2.38
N HIS A 257 11.22 -8.46 -2.83
CA HIS A 257 12.36 -8.16 -3.66
C HIS A 257 12.98 -6.81 -3.29
N LYS A 258 14.30 -6.76 -3.35
CA LYS A 258 15.07 -5.53 -3.22
C LYS A 258 15.86 -5.30 -4.49
N ASP A 259 15.59 -4.21 -5.17
CA ASP A 259 16.42 -3.72 -6.26
C ASP A 259 16.92 -2.31 -5.91
N ARG A 260 18.23 -2.18 -5.69
CA ARG A 260 18.85 -0.94 -5.21
C ARG A 260 18.19 -0.49 -3.89
N LYS A 261 17.52 0.66 -3.87
CA LYS A 261 16.81 1.20 -2.69
C LYS A 261 15.29 0.96 -2.74
N LEU A 262 14.79 0.25 -3.73
CA LEU A 262 13.39 -0.12 -3.83
C LEU A 262 13.16 -1.52 -3.23
N LEU A 263 12.31 -1.58 -2.20
CA LEU A 263 11.88 -2.82 -1.55
C LEU A 263 10.41 -3.03 -1.84
N THR A 264 10.06 -4.21 -2.35
CA THR A 264 8.69 -4.53 -2.69
C THR A 264 8.27 -5.90 -2.18
N GLY A 265 6.98 -6.06 -1.88
CA GLY A 265 6.34 -7.31 -1.49
C GLY A 265 5.11 -7.58 -2.36
N SER A 266 4.84 -8.86 -2.63
CA SER A 266 3.81 -9.25 -3.60
C SER A 266 2.39 -9.20 -3.07
N SER A 267 2.17 -9.40 -1.76
CA SER A 267 0.82 -9.62 -1.22
C SER A 267 0.71 -9.28 0.26
N PRO A 268 -0.50 -9.33 0.84
CA PRO A 268 -0.73 -9.11 2.27
C PRO A 268 0.05 -10.02 3.21
N VAL A 269 0.60 -11.13 2.74
CA VAL A 269 1.41 -12.07 3.53
C VAL A 269 2.92 -11.88 3.36
N SER A 270 3.36 -10.89 2.55
CA SER A 270 4.79 -10.58 2.34
C SER A 270 5.37 -9.61 3.37
N TYR A 271 4.56 -9.07 4.26
CA TYR A 271 4.91 -7.95 5.15
C TYR A 271 6.03 -8.25 6.14
N THR A 272 6.14 -9.47 6.66
CA THR A 272 7.19 -9.86 7.61
C THR A 272 8.60 -9.79 7.01
N HIS A 273 8.72 -9.93 5.70
CA HIS A 273 10.00 -9.97 5.00
C HIS A 273 10.43 -8.62 4.43
N LEU A 274 9.51 -7.62 4.37
CA LEU A 274 9.82 -6.29 3.82
C LEU A 274 10.62 -5.38 4.76
N THR A 275 10.66 -5.68 6.05
CA THR A 275 11.10 -4.74 7.06
C THR A 275 12.47 -5.07 7.65
N LEU A 276 13.03 -6.25 7.36
CA LEU A 276 14.27 -6.75 7.96
C LEU A 276 15.52 -6.45 7.12
N PRO A 277 16.61 -6.50 7.67
CA PRO A 277 17.92 -5.89 7.82
C PRO A 277 18.31 -4.88 6.74
N THR A 278 17.40 -4.34 5.97
CA THR A 278 17.67 -3.64 4.71
C THR A 278 17.74 -2.11 4.88
N ILE A 279 17.28 -1.59 6.02
CA ILE A 279 17.22 -0.15 6.29
C ILE A 279 18.22 0.27 7.37
N ALA A 280 18.75 -0.69 8.12
CA ALA A 280 19.73 -0.44 9.18
C ALA A 280 21.15 -0.30 8.62
#